data_40a61c5504990e7ba9566e8ce9c6e1f7
#
_entry.id   40a61c5504990e7ba9566e8ce9c6e1f7
#
_cell.length_a   1.000
_cell.length_b   1.000
_cell.length_c   1.000
_cell.angle_alpha   90.00
_cell.angle_beta   90.00
_cell.angle_gamma   90.00
#
_symmetry.space_group_name_H-M   'P 1'
#
loop_
_entity.id
_entity.type
_entity.pdbx_description
1 polymer ?
#
loop_
_entity_poly.entity_id
_entity_poly.type
_entity_poly.pdbx_seq_one_letter_code
_entity_poly.pdbx_strand_id
1 'polypeptide(L)'
;WDEDINKLQSNFDEIVATSKGVKFIVLEGNRRIATAKLLTDASLRQKLKIKKSDFPQIKDRAVEDDLKIIPSIIYKDRKDISPYLGVRHITGILRWEAYAKARYISARIEEEKNKGKNIEESIREVQKKVGDRTNVIKTQYMCYKIFEQAKDDNLDLDTNAIINRFSLITVALSSPSIRDFIGVPSYKDATFNKPLVTKNKLKNIEILLTWIFGNGKDKSPIFTDSRKISSHLSPILADKEATEHLLNYGNLEEAYERSGGDKEFVKKKIHSAKRAVTSALQVAYKYKEDKEIIGLIDELTEAVEELKKAVSKK
;
A
#
# COMPACT_ATOMS: atom_id res chain seq x y z
N TRP A 1 -12.49 4.09 17.76
CA TRP A 1 -11.52 3.54 18.73
C TRP A 1 -10.09 3.53 18.18
N ASP A 2 -9.83 2.93 17.04
CA ASP A 2 -8.48 2.89 16.47
C ASP A 2 -7.97 4.27 16.04
N GLU A 3 -8.84 5.13 15.51
CA GLU A 3 -8.51 6.52 15.17
C GLU A 3 -8.15 7.36 16.39
N ASP A 4 -8.84 7.17 17.50
CA ASP A 4 -8.59 7.91 18.73
C ASP A 4 -7.31 7.45 19.44
N ILE A 5 -7.01 6.15 19.35
CA ILE A 5 -5.76 5.60 19.83
C ILE A 5 -4.58 6.08 18.97
N ASN A 6 -4.77 6.19 17.65
CA ASN A 6 -3.76 6.75 16.76
C ASN A 6 -3.51 8.24 17.01
N LYS A 7 -4.57 9.02 17.33
CA LYS A 7 -4.41 10.43 17.77
C LYS A 7 -3.60 10.53 19.07
N LEU A 8 -3.79 9.59 19.97
CA LEU A 8 -2.99 9.54 21.21
C LEU A 8 -1.53 9.20 20.92
N GLN A 9 -1.26 8.30 19.99
CA GLN A 9 0.09 7.93 19.58
C GLN A 9 0.77 9.05 18.77
N SER A 10 0.02 9.81 17.94
CA SER A 10 0.59 10.91 17.14
C SER A 10 0.95 12.14 17.98
N ASN A 11 0.31 12.32 19.14
CA ASN A 11 0.60 13.45 20.05
C ASN A 11 1.67 13.14 21.09
N PHE A 12 2.11 11.89 21.21
CA PHE A 12 3.18 11.47 22.12
C PHE A 12 4.10 10.54 21.35
N ASP A 13 5.37 10.88 21.27
CA ASP A 13 6.38 10.02 20.64
C ASP A 13 6.46 8.63 21.30
N GLU A 14 6.08 8.57 22.60
CA GLU A 14 6.01 7.32 23.35
C GLU A 14 4.91 7.38 24.40
N ILE A 15 4.17 6.27 24.59
CA ILE A 15 3.22 6.15 25.68
C ILE A 15 3.99 5.85 26.96
N VAL A 16 3.89 6.76 27.93
CA VAL A 16 4.57 6.67 29.22
C VAL A 16 3.59 6.20 30.31
N ALA A 17 3.95 5.13 31.02
CA ALA A 17 3.30 4.71 32.25
C ALA A 17 4.15 5.13 33.45
N THR A 18 3.52 5.43 34.59
CA THR A 18 4.22 5.83 35.79
C THR A 18 3.90 4.85 36.93
N SER A 19 4.92 4.37 37.62
CA SER A 19 4.75 3.56 38.83
C SER A 19 5.71 4.03 39.90
N LYS A 20 5.21 4.30 41.09
CA LYS A 20 6.00 4.77 42.27
C LYS A 20 6.95 5.95 41.90
N GLY A 21 6.46 6.90 41.09
CA GLY A 21 7.25 8.05 40.65
C GLY A 21 8.25 7.79 39.52
N VAL A 22 8.44 6.55 39.10
CA VAL A 22 9.30 6.19 37.96
C VAL A 22 8.47 6.13 36.67
N LYS A 23 8.98 6.74 35.61
CA LYS A 23 8.36 6.71 34.29
C LYS A 23 8.89 5.54 33.48
N PHE A 24 7.99 4.81 32.85
CA PHE A 24 8.28 3.68 31.97
C PHE A 24 7.77 3.93 30.57
N ILE A 25 8.56 3.56 29.56
CA ILE A 25 8.14 3.59 28.16
C ILE A 25 7.38 2.28 27.88
N VAL A 26 6.16 2.41 27.34
CA VAL A 26 5.34 1.25 26.97
C VAL A 26 5.77 0.74 25.60
N LEU A 27 6.40 -0.42 25.56
CA LEU A 27 6.88 -1.05 24.33
C LEU A 27 5.85 -2.00 23.71
N GLU A 28 4.99 -2.61 24.53
CA GLU A 28 3.88 -3.49 24.12
C GLU A 28 2.68 -3.24 25.02
N GLY A 29 1.47 -3.38 24.47
CA GLY A 29 0.22 -3.10 25.18
C GLY A 29 -0.24 -1.64 25.08
N ASN A 30 0.30 -0.86 24.12
CA ASN A 30 -0.02 0.55 23.91
C ASN A 30 -1.52 0.81 23.84
N ARG A 31 -2.29 -0.01 23.11
CA ARG A 31 -3.76 0.12 23.01
C ARG A 31 -4.42 -0.02 24.39
N ARG A 32 -4.00 -0.99 25.22
CA ARG A 32 -4.56 -1.20 26.57
C ARG A 32 -4.30 -0.01 27.48
N ILE A 33 -3.04 0.47 27.49
CA ILE A 33 -2.67 1.66 28.28
C ILE A 33 -3.40 2.91 27.80
N ALA A 34 -3.47 3.13 26.48
CA ALA A 34 -4.18 4.24 25.89
C ALA A 34 -5.67 4.21 26.26
N THR A 35 -6.33 3.05 26.13
CA THR A 35 -7.72 2.86 26.49
C THR A 35 -7.95 3.14 27.98
N ALA A 36 -7.12 2.59 28.87
CA ALA A 36 -7.23 2.84 30.30
C ALA A 36 -7.09 4.32 30.64
N LYS A 37 -6.11 5.01 30.04
CA LYS A 37 -5.95 6.46 30.21
C LYS A 37 -7.15 7.26 29.69
N LEU A 38 -7.66 6.92 28.50
CA LEU A 38 -8.81 7.59 27.94
C LEU A 38 -10.09 7.36 28.72
N LEU A 39 -10.25 6.21 29.37
CA LEU A 39 -11.39 5.91 30.21
C LEU A 39 -11.31 6.65 31.57
N THR A 40 -10.12 6.76 32.16
CA THR A 40 -9.94 7.31 33.51
C THR A 40 -9.64 8.81 33.54
N ASP A 41 -9.14 9.41 32.46
CA ASP A 41 -8.73 10.81 32.40
C ASP A 41 -9.61 11.65 31.46
N ALA A 42 -10.57 12.38 32.07
CA ALA A 42 -11.46 13.28 31.33
C ALA A 42 -10.74 14.48 30.72
N SER A 43 -9.68 14.97 31.37
CA SER A 43 -8.90 16.13 30.89
C SER A 43 -8.10 15.77 29.64
N LEU A 44 -7.57 14.55 29.59
CA LEU A 44 -6.89 14.01 28.41
C LEU A 44 -7.84 13.88 27.22
N ARG A 45 -9.07 13.36 27.43
CA ARG A 45 -10.10 13.29 26.37
C ARG A 45 -10.44 14.67 25.82
N GLN A 46 -10.59 15.67 26.68
CA GLN A 46 -10.88 17.03 26.26
C GLN A 46 -9.72 17.63 25.44
N LYS A 47 -8.49 17.47 25.90
CA LYS A 47 -7.27 17.92 25.20
C LYS A 47 -7.17 17.29 23.80
N LEU A 48 -7.50 16.03 23.67
CA LEU A 48 -7.45 15.28 22.40
C LEU A 48 -8.73 15.45 21.55
N LYS A 49 -9.72 16.24 22.01
CA LYS A 49 -11.02 16.46 21.34
C LYS A 49 -11.79 15.16 21.05
N ILE A 50 -11.67 14.17 21.93
CA ILE A 50 -12.36 12.87 21.81
C ILE A 50 -13.80 13.02 22.29
N LYS A 51 -14.76 12.47 21.54
CA LYS A 51 -16.19 12.54 21.88
C LYS A 51 -16.53 11.69 23.09
N LYS A 52 -17.43 12.16 23.95
CA LYS A 52 -17.91 11.40 25.13
C LYS A 52 -18.62 10.09 24.74
N SER A 53 -19.20 10.02 23.55
CA SER A 53 -19.86 8.80 23.05
C SER A 53 -18.87 7.65 22.84
N ASP A 54 -17.62 7.95 22.49
CA ASP A 54 -16.64 6.96 22.09
C ASP A 54 -15.93 6.31 23.30
N PHE A 55 -15.90 7.05 24.43
CA PHE A 55 -15.38 6.57 25.71
C PHE A 55 -16.39 6.87 26.82
N PRO A 56 -17.25 5.89 27.18
CA PRO A 56 -18.25 6.07 28.22
C PRO A 56 -17.59 6.37 29.57
N GLN A 57 -18.23 7.21 30.35
CA GLN A 57 -17.78 7.50 31.71
C GLN A 57 -17.95 6.25 32.57
N ILE A 58 -16.88 5.84 33.26
CA ILE A 58 -16.94 4.74 34.24
C ILE A 58 -17.73 5.24 35.44
N LYS A 59 -18.80 4.54 35.76
CA LYS A 59 -19.68 4.83 36.93
C LYS A 59 -19.28 4.04 38.16
N ASP A 60 -18.64 2.88 37.97
CA ASP A 60 -18.21 1.99 39.05
C ASP A 60 -16.77 2.34 39.43
N ARG A 61 -16.60 2.73 40.71
CA ARG A 61 -15.32 3.10 41.27
C ARG A 61 -14.33 1.93 41.34
N ALA A 62 -14.83 0.72 41.53
CA ALA A 62 -13.98 -0.48 41.56
C ALA A 62 -13.34 -0.72 40.17
N VAL A 63 -14.13 -0.58 39.12
CA VAL A 63 -13.61 -0.67 37.71
C VAL A 63 -12.62 0.45 37.41
N GLU A 64 -12.88 1.66 37.90
CA GLU A 64 -11.95 2.77 37.75
C GLU A 64 -10.61 2.50 38.44
N ASP A 65 -10.63 1.95 39.64
CA ASP A 65 -9.44 1.61 40.40
C ASP A 65 -8.66 0.44 39.78
N ASP A 66 -9.35 -0.57 39.26
CA ASP A 66 -8.73 -1.66 38.50
C ASP A 66 -7.99 -1.18 37.26
N LEU A 67 -8.54 -0.17 36.55
CA LEU A 67 -7.89 0.39 35.38
C LEU A 67 -6.63 1.24 35.67
N LYS A 68 -6.46 1.65 36.93
CA LYS A 68 -5.24 2.36 37.39
C LYS A 68 -4.06 1.41 37.60
N ILE A 69 -4.30 0.12 37.77
CA ILE A 69 -3.28 -0.89 38.06
C ILE A 69 -3.24 -1.90 36.91
N ILE A 70 -2.23 -1.80 36.08
CA ILE A 70 -2.08 -2.68 34.91
C ILE A 70 -0.88 -3.61 35.13
N PRO A 71 -1.10 -4.95 35.14
CA PRO A 71 0.00 -5.91 35.23
C PRO A 71 0.99 -5.73 34.08
N SER A 72 2.28 -5.59 34.43
CA SER A 72 3.31 -5.26 33.43
C SER A 72 4.60 -6.00 33.72
N ILE A 73 5.31 -6.38 32.64
CA ILE A 73 6.66 -6.91 32.73
C ILE A 73 7.64 -5.79 32.44
N ILE A 74 8.56 -5.51 33.35
CA ILE A 74 9.54 -4.43 33.21
C ILE A 74 10.84 -5.04 32.66
N TYR A 75 11.35 -4.46 31.60
CA TYR A 75 12.67 -4.76 31.07
C TYR A 75 13.62 -3.61 31.36
N LYS A 76 14.89 -3.93 31.57
CA LYS A 76 15.93 -2.94 31.86
C LYS A 76 16.25 -2.11 30.62
N ASP A 77 16.37 -2.77 29.48
CA ASP A 77 16.69 -2.17 28.20
C ASP A 77 15.66 -2.52 27.14
N ARG A 78 15.39 -1.59 26.20
CA ARG A 78 14.53 -1.80 25.05
C ARG A 78 14.99 -2.98 24.17
N LYS A 79 16.29 -3.26 24.17
CA LYS A 79 16.89 -4.37 23.40
C LYS A 79 16.42 -5.75 23.88
N ASP A 80 16.14 -5.89 25.16
CA ASP A 80 15.80 -7.18 25.77
C ASP A 80 14.44 -7.71 25.29
N ILE A 81 13.49 -6.83 24.97
CA ILE A 81 12.18 -7.21 24.45
C ILE A 81 12.14 -7.34 22.92
N SER A 82 13.18 -6.88 22.21
CA SER A 82 13.19 -6.84 20.75
C SER A 82 12.92 -8.19 20.06
N PRO A 83 13.51 -9.33 20.52
CA PRO A 83 13.22 -10.64 19.93
C PRO A 83 11.74 -11.03 20.09
N TYR A 84 11.15 -10.76 21.26
CA TYR A 84 9.73 -11.03 21.52
C TYR A 84 8.82 -10.19 20.60
N LEU A 85 9.09 -8.89 20.46
CA LEU A 85 8.34 -8.02 19.55
C LEU A 85 8.46 -8.48 18.10
N GLY A 86 9.66 -8.88 17.69
CA GLY A 86 9.91 -9.41 16.34
C GLY A 86 9.07 -10.64 16.04
N VAL A 87 9.13 -11.65 16.90
CA VAL A 87 8.33 -12.88 16.73
C VAL A 87 6.83 -12.58 16.79
N ARG A 88 6.39 -11.77 17.74
CA ARG A 88 4.96 -11.49 17.95
C ARG A 88 4.32 -10.70 16.79
N HIS A 89 5.01 -9.71 16.25
CA HIS A 89 4.42 -8.75 15.32
C HIS A 89 4.87 -8.92 13.86
N ILE A 90 5.99 -9.57 13.61
CA ILE A 90 6.49 -9.79 12.25
C ILE A 90 6.00 -11.13 11.71
N THR A 91 6.16 -12.21 12.47
CA THR A 91 5.81 -13.57 12.05
C THR A 91 4.60 -14.15 12.79
N GLY A 92 4.18 -13.53 13.91
CA GLY A 92 3.11 -14.00 14.78
C GLY A 92 1.70 -13.53 14.38
N ILE A 93 0.73 -13.86 15.23
CA ILE A 93 -0.71 -13.64 15.02
C ILE A 93 -1.08 -12.14 15.10
N LEU A 94 -0.45 -11.37 15.99
CA LEU A 94 -0.69 -9.93 16.17
C LEU A 94 0.28 -9.13 15.28
N ARG A 95 -0.06 -8.98 14.01
CA ARG A 95 0.79 -8.29 13.04
C ARG A 95 0.67 -6.78 13.16
N TRP A 96 1.82 -6.10 13.12
CA TRP A 96 1.84 -4.65 12.92
C TRP A 96 1.37 -4.29 11.52
N GLU A 97 0.89 -3.06 11.38
CA GLU A 97 0.68 -2.44 10.07
C GLU A 97 1.97 -2.48 9.23
N ALA A 98 1.80 -2.58 7.93
CA ALA A 98 2.91 -2.85 7.01
C ALA A 98 4.06 -1.84 7.13
N TYR A 99 3.75 -0.55 7.28
CA TYR A 99 4.76 0.49 7.47
C TYR A 99 5.50 0.37 8.80
N ALA A 100 4.78 0.21 9.90
CA ALA A 100 5.39 0.05 11.23
C ALA A 100 6.32 -1.17 11.27
N LYS A 101 5.92 -2.26 10.63
CA LYS A 101 6.72 -3.47 10.47
C LYS A 101 8.00 -3.19 9.66
N ALA A 102 7.89 -2.55 8.52
CA ALA A 102 9.02 -2.24 7.64
C ALA A 102 10.02 -1.29 8.33
N ARG A 103 9.52 -0.25 9.02
CA ARG A 103 10.31 0.68 9.83
C ARG A 103 11.06 -0.03 10.96
N TYR A 104 10.38 -0.90 11.70
CA TYR A 104 11.01 -1.69 12.76
C TYR A 104 12.14 -2.58 12.22
N ILE A 105 11.88 -3.29 11.13
CA ILE A 105 12.89 -4.13 10.44
C ILE A 105 14.10 -3.30 10.05
N SER A 106 13.87 -2.14 9.43
CA SER A 106 14.96 -1.23 9.04
C SER A 106 15.80 -0.81 10.24
N ALA A 107 15.16 -0.39 11.34
CA ALA A 107 15.86 0.00 12.56
C ALA A 107 16.71 -1.14 13.13
N ARG A 108 16.21 -2.38 13.13
CA ARG A 108 16.98 -3.54 13.61
C ARG A 108 18.18 -3.87 12.71
N ILE A 109 18.04 -3.74 11.40
CA ILE A 109 19.13 -3.95 10.45
C ILE A 109 20.22 -2.88 10.66
N GLU A 110 19.86 -1.62 10.81
CA GLU A 110 20.82 -0.54 11.07
C GLU A 110 21.55 -0.72 12.41
N GLU A 111 20.88 -1.24 13.45
CA GLU A 111 21.54 -1.58 14.72
C GLU A 111 22.59 -2.69 14.55
N GLU A 112 22.32 -3.70 13.74
CA GLU A 112 23.33 -4.75 13.48
C GLU A 112 24.51 -4.22 12.64
N LYS A 113 24.26 -3.31 11.70
CA LYS A 113 25.33 -2.59 10.97
C LYS A 113 26.20 -1.77 11.89
N ASN A 114 25.63 -1.06 12.85
CA ASN A 114 26.37 -0.26 13.82
C ASN A 114 27.27 -1.11 14.75
N LYS A 115 27.06 -2.44 14.79
CA LYS A 115 27.96 -3.39 15.45
C LYS A 115 29.11 -3.86 14.59
N GLY A 116 29.31 -3.25 13.40
CA GLY A 116 30.40 -3.56 12.47
C GLY A 116 30.08 -4.65 11.44
N LYS A 117 28.82 -5.11 11.35
CA LYS A 117 28.42 -6.11 10.35
C LYS A 117 28.15 -5.42 8.98
N ASN A 118 28.40 -6.14 7.90
CA ASN A 118 27.92 -5.70 6.60
C ASN A 118 26.39 -5.85 6.48
N ILE A 119 25.81 -5.27 5.43
CA ILE A 119 24.33 -5.21 5.27
C ILE A 119 23.70 -6.61 5.13
N GLU A 120 24.31 -7.52 4.40
CA GLU A 120 23.79 -8.88 4.19
C GLU A 120 23.86 -9.71 5.48
N GLU A 121 24.93 -9.55 6.27
CA GLU A 121 25.04 -10.15 7.60
C GLU A 121 24.00 -9.59 8.55
N SER A 122 23.79 -8.28 8.54
CA SER A 122 22.78 -7.61 9.37
C SER A 122 21.37 -8.10 9.05
N ILE A 123 21.02 -8.24 7.77
CA ILE A 123 19.73 -8.81 7.33
C ILE A 123 19.59 -10.25 7.85
N ARG A 124 20.59 -11.10 7.66
CA ARG A 124 20.56 -12.50 8.12
C ARG A 124 20.39 -12.61 9.64
N GLU A 125 21.07 -11.77 10.41
CA GLU A 125 20.90 -11.75 11.87
C GLU A 125 19.48 -11.36 12.30
N VAL A 126 18.89 -10.37 11.64
CA VAL A 126 17.50 -9.99 11.92
C VAL A 126 16.54 -11.11 11.52
N GLN A 127 16.72 -11.73 10.34
CA GLN A 127 15.94 -12.89 9.90
C GLN A 127 15.99 -14.03 10.93
N LYS A 128 17.19 -14.36 11.42
CA LYS A 128 17.40 -15.40 12.42
C LYS A 128 16.69 -15.06 13.74
N LYS A 129 16.79 -13.82 14.23
CA LYS A 129 16.19 -13.36 15.49
C LYS A 129 14.67 -13.38 15.47
N VAL A 130 14.04 -13.15 14.32
CA VAL A 130 12.57 -13.13 14.18
C VAL A 130 12.01 -14.45 13.61
N GLY A 131 12.85 -15.43 13.31
CA GLY A 131 12.45 -16.71 12.75
C GLY A 131 11.91 -16.62 11.31
N ASP A 132 12.37 -15.64 10.51
CA ASP A 132 11.93 -15.47 9.13
C ASP A 132 12.63 -16.48 8.19
N ARG A 133 11.84 -17.40 7.65
CA ARG A 133 12.27 -18.39 6.65
C ARG A 133 11.84 -18.04 5.22
N THR A 134 11.11 -16.93 5.03
CA THR A 134 10.41 -16.62 3.77
C THR A 134 10.92 -15.34 3.10
N ASN A 135 12.05 -14.79 3.55
CA ASN A 135 12.61 -13.52 3.07
C ASN A 135 11.69 -12.29 3.23
N VAL A 136 10.72 -12.36 4.13
CA VAL A 136 9.85 -11.22 4.45
C VAL A 136 10.68 -10.03 4.94
N ILE A 137 11.73 -10.28 5.73
CA ILE A 137 12.63 -9.24 6.26
C ILE A 137 13.30 -8.47 5.11
N LYS A 138 13.90 -9.19 4.14
CA LYS A 138 14.60 -8.55 3.01
C LYS A 138 13.62 -7.78 2.11
N THR A 139 12.43 -8.33 1.87
CA THR A 139 11.37 -7.68 1.08
C THR A 139 10.87 -6.41 1.76
N GLN A 140 10.55 -6.45 3.04
CA GLN A 140 10.07 -5.29 3.79
C GLN A 140 11.15 -4.20 3.91
N TYR A 141 12.40 -4.57 4.11
CA TYR A 141 13.53 -3.66 4.12
C TYR A 141 13.69 -2.97 2.77
N MET A 142 13.59 -3.72 1.66
CA MET A 142 13.64 -3.15 0.30
C MET A 142 12.53 -2.14 0.07
N CYS A 143 11.27 -2.48 0.40
CA CYS A 143 10.14 -1.55 0.27
C CYS A 143 10.37 -0.27 1.08
N TYR A 144 10.87 -0.40 2.32
CA TYR A 144 11.15 0.74 3.18
C TYR A 144 12.27 1.62 2.60
N LYS A 145 13.37 1.04 2.13
CA LYS A 145 14.49 1.79 1.56
C LYS A 145 14.11 2.52 0.26
N ILE A 146 13.25 1.93 -0.59
CA ILE A 146 12.72 2.61 -1.78
C ILE A 146 11.86 3.81 -1.38
N PHE A 147 11.00 3.65 -0.37
CA PHE A 147 10.17 4.74 0.12
C PHE A 147 10.98 5.85 0.78
N GLU A 148 11.97 5.52 1.61
CA GLU A 148 12.89 6.51 2.20
C GLU A 148 13.66 7.25 1.12
N GLN A 149 14.21 6.53 0.12
CA GLN A 149 14.90 7.16 -1.00
C GLN A 149 13.98 8.14 -1.75
N ALA A 150 12.74 7.76 -2.03
CA ALA A 150 11.77 8.63 -2.71
C ALA A 150 11.47 9.91 -1.91
N LYS A 151 11.48 9.84 -0.57
CA LYS A 151 11.36 11.01 0.32
C LYS A 151 12.62 11.87 0.29
N ASP A 152 13.80 11.26 0.40
CA ASP A 152 15.08 11.95 0.46
C ASP A 152 15.37 12.68 -0.87
N ASP A 153 14.94 12.11 -1.99
CA ASP A 153 15.00 12.74 -3.33
C ASP A 153 13.88 13.78 -3.56
N ASN A 154 13.05 14.09 -2.54
CA ASN A 154 11.97 15.08 -2.55
C ASN A 154 10.94 14.89 -3.68
N LEU A 155 10.58 13.65 -3.99
CA LEU A 155 9.54 13.38 -4.98
C LEU A 155 8.17 13.88 -4.52
N ASP A 156 7.31 14.29 -5.45
CA ASP A 156 5.97 14.81 -5.16
C ASP A 156 5.00 13.66 -4.80
N LEU A 157 4.92 13.32 -3.51
CA LEU A 157 4.23 12.15 -2.99
C LEU A 157 3.27 12.48 -1.86
N ASP A 158 2.14 11.78 -1.80
CA ASP A 158 1.31 11.71 -0.59
C ASP A 158 1.90 10.71 0.41
N THR A 159 2.80 11.20 1.24
CA THR A 159 3.47 10.38 2.27
C THR A 159 2.48 9.71 3.23
N ASN A 160 1.37 10.38 3.59
CA ASN A 160 0.37 9.82 4.50
C ASN A 160 -0.41 8.68 3.83
N ALA A 161 -0.83 8.85 2.58
CA ALA A 161 -1.49 7.79 1.83
C ALA A 161 -0.59 6.56 1.65
N ILE A 162 0.72 6.78 1.42
CA ILE A 162 1.70 5.70 1.32
C ILE A 162 1.84 4.96 2.65
N ILE A 163 2.01 5.66 3.78
CA ILE A 163 2.15 5.06 5.12
C ILE A 163 0.92 4.22 5.44
N ASN A 164 -0.28 4.74 5.23
CA ASN A 164 -1.54 4.07 5.55
C ASN A 164 -1.79 2.81 4.70
N ARG A 165 -1.26 2.75 3.49
CA ARG A 165 -1.45 1.63 2.55
C ARG A 165 -0.12 1.03 2.09
N PHE A 166 0.90 1.05 2.95
CA PHE A 166 2.27 0.67 2.63
C PHE A 166 2.42 -0.73 2.02
N SER A 167 1.53 -1.66 2.36
CA SER A 167 1.51 -3.01 1.79
C SER A 167 1.39 -3.02 0.26
N LEU A 168 0.82 -1.97 -0.36
CA LEU A 168 0.69 -1.87 -1.81
C LEU A 168 2.06 -1.75 -2.51
N ILE A 169 3.08 -1.20 -1.85
CA ILE A 169 4.46 -1.22 -2.37
C ILE A 169 4.95 -2.67 -2.49
N THR A 170 4.68 -3.50 -1.47
CA THR A 170 5.05 -4.92 -1.51
C THR A 170 4.34 -5.65 -2.66
N VAL A 171 3.05 -5.35 -2.87
CA VAL A 171 2.27 -5.91 -3.99
C VAL A 171 2.88 -5.46 -5.32
N ALA A 172 3.17 -4.19 -5.50
CA ALA A 172 3.77 -3.66 -6.72
C ALA A 172 5.14 -4.32 -7.02
N LEU A 173 6.03 -4.36 -6.03
CA LEU A 173 7.36 -4.93 -6.18
C LEU A 173 7.39 -6.46 -6.33
N SER A 174 6.26 -7.15 -6.16
CA SER A 174 6.17 -8.58 -6.49
C SER A 174 6.22 -8.83 -8.00
N SER A 175 5.79 -7.85 -8.82
CA SER A 175 5.79 -7.96 -10.28
C SER A 175 7.15 -7.62 -10.89
N PRO A 176 7.73 -8.48 -11.75
CA PRO A 176 8.95 -8.18 -12.49
C PRO A 176 8.84 -6.92 -13.35
N SER A 177 7.78 -6.79 -14.15
CA SER A 177 7.60 -5.64 -15.06
C SER A 177 7.50 -4.29 -14.32
N ILE A 178 6.90 -4.28 -13.13
CA ILE A 178 6.86 -3.08 -12.29
C ILE A 178 8.26 -2.76 -11.77
N ARG A 179 9.04 -3.76 -11.34
CA ARG A 179 10.42 -3.54 -10.91
C ARG A 179 11.30 -3.04 -12.06
N ASP A 180 11.15 -3.61 -13.25
CA ASP A 180 11.90 -3.20 -14.45
C ASP A 180 11.57 -1.75 -14.84
N PHE A 181 10.29 -1.34 -14.73
CA PHE A 181 9.87 0.03 -14.98
C PHE A 181 10.59 1.04 -14.08
N ILE A 182 10.71 0.76 -12.78
CA ILE A 182 11.40 1.63 -11.83
C ILE A 182 12.90 1.31 -11.68
N GLY A 183 13.42 0.30 -12.40
CA GLY A 183 14.83 -0.05 -12.42
C GLY A 183 15.36 -0.67 -11.13
N VAL A 184 14.53 -1.43 -10.39
CA VAL A 184 14.95 -2.11 -9.17
C VAL A 184 15.02 -3.62 -9.38
N PRO A 185 16.03 -4.30 -8.78
CA PRO A 185 16.20 -5.74 -8.89
C PRO A 185 15.12 -6.50 -8.08
N SER A 186 15.09 -7.81 -8.22
CA SER A 186 14.31 -8.64 -7.28
C SER A 186 14.90 -8.55 -5.87
N TYR A 187 14.11 -8.89 -4.83
CA TYR A 187 14.61 -8.90 -3.45
C TYR A 187 15.78 -9.88 -3.26
N LYS A 188 15.88 -10.92 -4.09
CA LYS A 188 17.00 -11.90 -4.04
C LYS A 188 18.31 -11.27 -4.49
N ASP A 189 18.24 -10.46 -5.54
CA ASP A 189 19.38 -9.86 -6.21
C ASP A 189 19.72 -8.46 -5.68
N ALA A 190 18.83 -7.89 -4.86
CA ALA A 190 19.01 -6.55 -4.30
C ALA A 190 20.23 -6.49 -3.39
N THR A 191 21.09 -5.49 -3.65
CA THR A 191 22.20 -5.07 -2.79
C THR A 191 21.86 -3.69 -2.24
N PHE A 192 22.19 -3.45 -0.96
CA PHE A 192 21.80 -2.22 -0.27
C PHE A 192 22.99 -1.29 0.01
N ASN A 193 24.10 -1.50 -0.70
CA ASN A 193 25.30 -0.67 -0.60
C ASN A 193 25.21 0.63 -1.41
N LYS A 194 24.19 0.71 -2.30
CA LYS A 194 23.90 1.86 -3.17
C LYS A 194 22.40 2.14 -3.14
N PRO A 195 21.96 3.34 -3.56
CA PRO A 195 20.55 3.62 -3.79
C PRO A 195 19.92 2.56 -4.68
N LEU A 196 18.75 2.07 -4.30
CA LEU A 196 18.04 1.02 -5.04
C LEU A 196 17.47 1.53 -6.37
N VAL A 197 17.03 2.78 -6.39
CA VAL A 197 16.54 3.46 -7.59
C VAL A 197 17.63 4.38 -8.11
N THR A 198 18.03 4.22 -9.37
CA THR A 198 19.02 5.09 -10.01
C THR A 198 18.40 6.45 -10.37
N LYS A 199 19.24 7.50 -10.46
CA LYS A 199 18.78 8.88 -10.72
C LYS A 199 17.89 9.00 -11.97
N ASN A 200 18.21 8.28 -13.04
CA ASN A 200 17.43 8.27 -14.27
C ASN A 200 16.06 7.55 -14.14
N LYS A 201 15.83 6.84 -13.06
CA LYS A 201 14.57 6.13 -12.76
C LYS A 201 13.73 6.81 -11.66
N LEU A 202 14.19 7.92 -11.08
CA LEU A 202 13.45 8.66 -10.04
C LEU A 202 12.07 9.11 -10.56
N LYS A 203 11.98 9.56 -11.81
CA LYS A 203 10.71 9.93 -12.41
C LYS A 203 9.73 8.74 -12.53
N ASN A 204 10.25 7.56 -12.82
CA ASN A 204 9.42 6.36 -12.94
C ASN A 204 8.84 5.92 -11.59
N ILE A 205 9.63 6.03 -10.49
CA ILE A 205 9.09 5.72 -9.15
C ILE A 205 8.09 6.76 -8.68
N GLU A 206 8.31 8.05 -8.96
CA GLU A 206 7.31 9.10 -8.69
C GLU A 206 5.98 8.79 -9.39
N ILE A 207 6.03 8.46 -10.68
CA ILE A 207 4.85 8.07 -11.47
C ILE A 207 4.17 6.84 -10.86
N LEU A 208 4.92 5.79 -10.56
CA LEU A 208 4.38 4.56 -9.97
C LEU A 208 3.67 4.84 -8.64
N LEU A 209 4.31 5.58 -7.74
CA LEU A 209 3.74 5.91 -6.44
C LEU A 209 2.52 6.83 -6.57
N THR A 210 2.55 7.79 -7.50
CA THR A 210 1.40 8.64 -7.81
C THR A 210 0.23 7.82 -8.37
N TRP A 211 0.46 6.87 -9.26
CA TRP A 211 -0.59 5.98 -9.75
C TRP A 211 -1.24 5.16 -8.63
N ILE A 212 -0.47 4.69 -7.67
CA ILE A 212 -0.96 3.83 -6.57
C ILE A 212 -1.60 4.64 -5.44
N PHE A 213 -1.05 5.80 -5.09
CA PHE A 213 -1.41 6.54 -3.88
C PHE A 213 -1.97 7.94 -4.13
N GLY A 214 -1.77 8.49 -5.33
CA GLY A 214 -1.94 9.92 -5.59
C GLY A 214 -0.74 10.73 -5.08
N ASN A 215 -0.81 12.06 -5.24
CA ASN A 215 0.19 12.98 -4.68
C ASN A 215 -0.39 13.89 -3.57
N GLY A 216 -1.65 13.69 -3.19
CA GLY A 216 -2.32 14.50 -2.16
C GLY A 216 -2.67 15.93 -2.57
N LYS A 217 -2.49 16.29 -3.85
CA LYS A 217 -2.74 17.62 -4.41
C LYS A 217 -3.74 17.55 -5.56
N ASP A 218 -3.24 17.32 -6.75
CA ASP A 218 -3.98 17.36 -8.02
C ASP A 218 -4.16 15.98 -8.69
N LYS A 219 -3.41 14.96 -8.24
CA LYS A 219 -3.44 13.62 -8.82
C LYS A 219 -4.00 12.61 -7.84
N SER A 220 -5.15 12.05 -8.19
CA SER A 220 -5.75 10.93 -7.47
C SER A 220 -5.13 9.59 -7.90
N PRO A 221 -5.19 8.54 -7.05
CA PRO A 221 -4.82 7.18 -7.45
C PRO A 221 -5.63 6.73 -8.67
N ILE A 222 -4.99 6.04 -9.63
CA ILE A 222 -5.70 5.47 -10.78
C ILE A 222 -6.38 4.11 -10.45
N PHE A 223 -6.12 3.57 -9.26
CA PHE A 223 -6.69 2.31 -8.80
C PHE A 223 -7.75 2.51 -7.75
N THR A 224 -8.95 2.02 -7.99
CA THR A 224 -10.01 1.84 -6.97
C THR A 224 -9.88 0.50 -6.25
N ASP A 225 -9.24 -0.49 -6.88
CA ASP A 225 -9.02 -1.84 -6.37
C ASP A 225 -7.53 -2.21 -6.46
N SER A 226 -6.93 -2.50 -5.31
CA SER A 226 -5.50 -2.85 -5.20
C SER A 226 -5.09 -4.10 -6.00
N ARG A 227 -6.03 -5.00 -6.30
CA ARG A 227 -5.79 -6.17 -7.14
C ARG A 227 -5.37 -5.80 -8.56
N LYS A 228 -5.80 -4.61 -9.05
CA LYS A 228 -5.44 -4.12 -10.36
C LYS A 228 -3.96 -3.76 -10.51
N ILE A 229 -3.23 -3.58 -9.42
CA ILE A 229 -1.76 -3.42 -9.46
C ILE A 229 -1.11 -4.66 -10.11
N SER A 230 -1.51 -5.86 -9.70
CA SER A 230 -0.96 -7.08 -10.28
C SER A 230 -1.65 -7.49 -11.58
N SER A 231 -2.99 -7.36 -11.66
CA SER A 231 -3.75 -7.87 -12.80
C SER A 231 -3.78 -6.95 -14.01
N HIS A 232 -3.60 -5.63 -13.84
CA HIS A 232 -3.65 -4.64 -14.92
C HIS A 232 -2.32 -3.92 -15.10
N LEU A 233 -1.75 -3.30 -14.05
CA LEU A 233 -0.52 -2.52 -14.20
C LEU A 233 0.67 -3.40 -14.60
N SER A 234 0.76 -4.62 -14.05
CA SER A 234 1.85 -5.54 -14.38
C SER A 234 1.91 -5.90 -15.88
N PRO A 235 0.83 -6.35 -16.55
CA PRO A 235 0.85 -6.57 -18.00
C PRO A 235 1.02 -5.29 -18.82
N ILE A 236 0.46 -4.15 -18.38
CA ILE A 236 0.67 -2.87 -19.06
C ILE A 236 2.16 -2.54 -19.10
N LEU A 237 2.87 -2.61 -17.96
CA LEU A 237 4.30 -2.29 -17.89
C LEU A 237 5.21 -3.35 -18.53
N ALA A 238 4.70 -4.51 -18.88
CA ALA A 238 5.39 -5.49 -19.69
C ALA A 238 5.29 -5.21 -21.20
N ASP A 239 4.37 -4.34 -21.60
CA ASP A 239 4.09 -3.96 -22.98
C ASP A 239 4.45 -2.47 -23.20
N LYS A 240 5.29 -2.18 -24.19
CA LYS A 240 5.80 -0.83 -24.42
C LYS A 240 4.69 0.13 -24.86
N GLU A 241 3.83 -0.29 -25.81
CA GLU A 241 2.78 0.57 -26.35
C GLU A 241 1.68 0.84 -25.31
N ALA A 242 1.31 -0.18 -24.52
CA ALA A 242 0.39 -0.03 -23.41
C ALA A 242 0.96 0.91 -22.32
N THR A 243 2.26 0.81 -22.04
CA THR A 243 2.95 1.71 -21.10
C THR A 243 2.93 3.15 -21.59
N GLU A 244 3.27 3.39 -22.86
CA GLU A 244 3.23 4.74 -23.46
C GLU A 244 1.80 5.30 -23.46
N HIS A 245 0.80 4.46 -23.75
CA HIS A 245 -0.60 4.88 -23.68
C HIS A 245 -1.01 5.30 -22.25
N LEU A 246 -0.65 4.50 -21.23
CA LEU A 246 -0.94 4.85 -19.83
C LEU A 246 -0.25 6.16 -19.41
N LEU A 247 1.00 6.37 -19.82
CA LEU A 247 1.76 7.59 -19.52
C LEU A 247 1.13 8.84 -20.14
N ASN A 248 0.63 8.74 -21.37
CA ASN A 248 0.11 9.87 -22.13
C ASN A 248 -1.34 10.21 -21.80
N TYR A 249 -2.18 9.22 -21.52
CA TYR A 249 -3.63 9.38 -21.39
C TYR A 249 -4.18 9.06 -20.01
N GLY A 250 -3.43 8.38 -19.15
CA GLY A 250 -3.85 8.03 -17.78
C GLY A 250 -5.00 7.03 -17.69
N ASN A 251 -5.45 6.44 -18.81
CA ASN A 251 -6.56 5.51 -18.86
C ASN A 251 -6.08 4.06 -18.65
N LEU A 252 -6.25 3.57 -17.41
CA LEU A 252 -5.80 2.23 -17.01
C LEU A 252 -6.48 1.11 -17.81
N GLU A 253 -7.79 1.20 -18.02
CA GLU A 253 -8.56 0.13 -18.66
C GLU A 253 -8.18 0.02 -20.14
N GLU A 254 -8.07 1.15 -20.84
CA GLU A 254 -7.67 1.17 -22.22
C GLU A 254 -6.22 0.71 -22.42
N ALA A 255 -5.30 1.15 -21.56
CA ALA A 255 -3.93 0.66 -21.57
C ALA A 255 -3.87 -0.86 -21.33
N TYR A 256 -4.70 -1.37 -20.40
CA TYR A 256 -4.77 -2.80 -20.16
C TYR A 256 -5.31 -3.60 -21.35
N GLU A 257 -6.32 -3.08 -22.05
CA GLU A 257 -6.82 -3.71 -23.28
C GLU A 257 -5.73 -3.81 -24.35
N ARG A 258 -4.85 -2.80 -24.43
CA ARG A 258 -3.70 -2.78 -25.34
C ARG A 258 -2.56 -3.70 -24.93
N SER A 259 -2.43 -4.06 -23.67
CA SER A 259 -1.32 -4.84 -23.13
C SER A 259 -1.18 -6.27 -23.68
N GLY A 260 -2.06 -6.71 -24.55
CA GLY A 260 -1.97 -7.97 -25.32
C GLY A 260 -1.51 -7.77 -26.77
N GLY A 261 -1.07 -6.54 -27.13
CA GLY A 261 -0.77 -6.11 -28.51
C GLY A 261 -2.02 -5.72 -29.29
N ASP A 262 -1.83 -4.92 -30.35
CA ASP A 262 -2.91 -4.37 -31.17
C ASP A 262 -3.88 -5.41 -31.73
N LYS A 263 -3.37 -6.57 -32.13
CA LYS A 263 -4.20 -7.66 -32.63
C LYS A 263 -5.22 -8.15 -31.58
N GLU A 264 -4.79 -8.34 -30.33
CA GLU A 264 -5.69 -8.77 -29.25
C GLU A 264 -6.62 -7.64 -28.79
N PHE A 265 -6.15 -6.40 -28.83
CA PHE A 265 -6.99 -5.23 -28.59
C PHE A 265 -8.14 -5.17 -29.60
N VAL A 266 -7.84 -5.25 -30.92
CA VAL A 266 -8.86 -5.25 -31.99
C VAL A 266 -9.83 -6.40 -31.82
N LYS A 267 -9.36 -7.63 -31.55
CA LYS A 267 -10.23 -8.79 -31.29
C LYS A 267 -11.18 -8.55 -30.11
N LYS A 268 -10.65 -8.04 -28.97
CA LYS A 268 -11.47 -7.76 -27.78
C LYS A 268 -12.56 -6.73 -28.08
N LYS A 269 -12.25 -5.66 -28.85
CA LYS A 269 -13.22 -4.64 -29.26
C LYS A 269 -14.31 -5.20 -30.16
N ILE A 270 -13.94 -6.02 -31.16
CA ILE A 270 -14.91 -6.71 -32.03
C ILE A 270 -15.84 -7.62 -31.24
N HIS A 271 -15.29 -8.41 -30.30
CA HIS A 271 -16.12 -9.28 -29.45
C HIS A 271 -17.06 -8.48 -28.53
N SER A 272 -16.62 -7.32 -28.02
CA SER A 272 -17.45 -6.42 -27.21
C SER A 272 -18.61 -5.85 -28.03
N ALA A 273 -18.32 -5.33 -29.24
CA ALA A 273 -19.33 -4.81 -30.17
C ALA A 273 -20.37 -5.88 -30.51
N LYS A 274 -19.89 -7.09 -30.87
CA LYS A 274 -20.80 -8.25 -31.14
C LYS A 274 -21.72 -8.54 -29.95
N ARG A 275 -21.21 -8.55 -28.72
CA ARG A 275 -22.04 -8.78 -27.51
C ARG A 275 -23.07 -7.68 -27.31
N ALA A 276 -22.69 -6.42 -27.52
CA ALA A 276 -23.60 -5.27 -27.40
C ALA A 276 -24.76 -5.38 -28.42
N VAL A 277 -24.45 -5.67 -29.69
CA VAL A 277 -25.46 -5.88 -30.73
C VAL A 277 -26.37 -7.08 -30.37
N THR A 278 -25.80 -8.20 -29.94
CA THR A 278 -26.59 -9.38 -29.51
C THR A 278 -27.53 -9.06 -28.34
N SER A 279 -27.10 -8.23 -27.40
CA SER A 279 -27.96 -7.78 -26.29
C SER A 279 -29.10 -6.89 -26.77
N ALA A 280 -28.83 -5.94 -27.69
CA ALA A 280 -29.86 -5.10 -28.29
C ALA A 280 -30.91 -5.88 -29.06
N LEU A 281 -30.51 -6.94 -29.79
CA LEU A 281 -31.44 -7.82 -30.52
C LEU A 281 -32.53 -8.43 -29.64
N GLN A 282 -32.26 -8.66 -28.34
CA GLN A 282 -33.25 -9.25 -27.42
C GLN A 282 -34.50 -8.38 -27.25
N VAL A 283 -34.40 -7.09 -27.46
CA VAL A 283 -35.50 -6.12 -27.25
C VAL A 283 -35.87 -5.35 -28.52
N ALA A 284 -35.09 -5.51 -29.60
CA ALA A 284 -35.25 -4.76 -30.86
C ALA A 284 -36.64 -4.96 -31.52
N TYR A 285 -37.31 -6.10 -31.30
CA TYR A 285 -38.63 -6.37 -31.82
C TYR A 285 -39.69 -5.37 -31.35
N LYS A 286 -39.44 -4.61 -30.29
CA LYS A 286 -40.35 -3.60 -29.72
C LYS A 286 -40.31 -2.28 -30.52
N TYR A 287 -39.27 -2.07 -31.32
CA TYR A 287 -38.95 -0.80 -32.00
C TYR A 287 -38.88 -0.98 -33.53
N LYS A 288 -39.81 -1.75 -34.07
CA LYS A 288 -39.93 -1.91 -35.52
C LYS A 288 -40.23 -0.57 -36.16
N GLU A 289 -39.53 -0.26 -37.29
CA GLU A 289 -39.67 0.98 -38.08
C GLU A 289 -39.26 2.28 -37.34
N ASP A 290 -38.59 2.19 -36.19
CA ASP A 290 -38.04 3.34 -35.50
C ASP A 290 -36.88 3.93 -36.30
N LYS A 291 -37.07 5.13 -36.84
CA LYS A 291 -36.09 5.80 -37.74
C LYS A 291 -34.80 6.15 -37.06
N GLU A 292 -34.82 6.50 -35.74
CA GLU A 292 -33.63 6.83 -34.97
C GLU A 292 -32.76 5.58 -34.77
N ILE A 293 -33.39 4.49 -34.37
CA ILE A 293 -32.68 3.21 -34.17
C ILE A 293 -32.13 2.67 -35.51
N ILE A 294 -32.89 2.80 -36.58
CA ILE A 294 -32.42 2.40 -37.94
C ILE A 294 -31.20 3.22 -38.33
N GLY A 295 -31.22 4.56 -38.12
CA GLY A 295 -30.06 5.41 -38.38
C GLY A 295 -28.82 5.02 -37.62
N LEU A 296 -28.93 4.72 -36.31
CA LEU A 296 -27.79 4.23 -35.52
C LEU A 296 -27.26 2.87 -35.99
N ILE A 297 -28.10 1.99 -36.48
CA ILE A 297 -27.68 0.72 -37.06
C ILE A 297 -26.92 0.95 -38.38
N ASP A 298 -27.36 1.89 -39.19
CA ASP A 298 -26.68 2.24 -40.45
C ASP A 298 -25.28 2.81 -40.18
N GLU A 299 -25.13 3.74 -39.21
CA GLU A 299 -23.84 4.27 -38.77
C GLU A 299 -22.91 3.16 -38.25
N LEU A 300 -23.42 2.25 -37.44
CA LEU A 300 -22.66 1.11 -36.94
C LEU A 300 -22.21 0.17 -38.09
N THR A 301 -23.07 -0.03 -39.08
CA THR A 301 -22.78 -0.84 -40.25
C THR A 301 -21.65 -0.24 -41.07
N GLU A 302 -21.69 1.08 -41.30
CA GLU A 302 -20.61 1.80 -41.97
C GLU A 302 -19.28 1.65 -41.24
N ALA A 303 -19.26 1.85 -39.91
CA ALA A 303 -18.04 1.69 -39.09
C ALA A 303 -17.46 0.26 -39.16
N VAL A 304 -18.32 -0.76 -39.15
CA VAL A 304 -17.92 -2.17 -39.31
C VAL A 304 -17.35 -2.43 -40.71
N GLU A 305 -17.94 -1.84 -41.76
CA GLU A 305 -17.44 -1.94 -43.14
C GLU A 305 -16.07 -1.28 -43.30
N GLU A 306 -15.86 -0.11 -42.70
CA GLU A 306 -14.55 0.58 -42.68
C GLU A 306 -13.48 -0.27 -41.96
N LEU A 307 -13.80 -0.79 -40.79
CA LEU A 307 -12.92 -1.70 -40.06
C LEU A 307 -12.54 -2.92 -40.88
N LYS A 308 -13.52 -3.54 -41.56
CA LYS A 308 -13.30 -4.67 -42.45
C LYS A 308 -12.39 -4.31 -43.62
N LYS A 309 -12.60 -3.13 -44.26
CA LYS A 309 -11.73 -2.62 -45.33
C LYS A 309 -10.29 -2.42 -44.83
N ALA A 310 -10.13 -1.85 -43.62
CA ALA A 310 -8.82 -1.59 -43.04
C ALA A 310 -8.03 -2.90 -42.77
N VAL A 311 -8.71 -3.96 -42.35
CA VAL A 311 -8.09 -5.27 -42.08
C VAL A 311 -7.89 -6.10 -43.33
N SER A 312 -8.70 -5.88 -44.40
CA SER A 312 -8.69 -6.68 -45.63
C SER A 312 -7.78 -6.14 -46.73
N LYS A 313 -7.27 -4.90 -46.61
CA LYS A 313 -6.32 -4.34 -47.57
C LYS A 313 -4.92 -4.93 -47.35
N LYS A 314 -4.42 -5.54 -48.43
CA LYS A 314 -2.97 -5.81 -48.57
C LYS A 314 -2.25 -4.55 -49.03
#